data_5e90ed36f750eb533c7d0bc90b67315f
#
_entry.id   5e90ed36f750eb533c7d0bc90b67315f
#
_cell.length_a   1.000
_cell.length_b   1.000
_cell.length_c   1.000
_cell.angle_alpha   90.00
_cell.angle_beta   90.00
_cell.angle_gamma   90.00
#
_symmetry.space_group_name_H-M   'P 1'
#
loop_
_entity.id
_entity.type
_entity.pdbx_description
1 polymer ?
#
loop_
_entity_poly.entity_id
_entity_poly.type
_entity_poly.pdbx_seq_one_letter_code
_entity_poly.pdbx_strand_id
1 'polypeptide(L)'
;MAKFNVVDMNGQHVSEIELSDAVFGITPNEKAVHIAVVNFLANQRQGTQNTKIRMEVSGGGKKPWRQKGTGHARQGSIRAPQWTHGGVALGPKPRSYNYHINNKVKRLALLSVLSDKAANGNMVVVDKFACDEYKTKTVVTMLNAVGAGKKNLLVNETVDAKFVKSAGNIAGVKTTFAGSVNTYDVLNADKLIISVDAAKKLEEVLG
;
A
#
# COMPACT_ATOMS: atom_id res chain seq x y z
N MET A 1 -0.39 -14.17 -26.15
CA MET A 1 -0.29 -14.80 -24.82
C MET A 1 1.17 -14.74 -24.38
N ALA A 2 1.43 -14.19 -23.21
CA ALA A 2 2.76 -14.13 -22.67
C ALA A 2 3.15 -15.48 -22.06
N LYS A 3 4.33 -16.01 -22.43
CA LYS A 3 4.85 -17.29 -21.91
C LYS A 3 5.75 -17.01 -20.71
N PHE A 4 5.53 -17.74 -19.64
CA PHE A 4 6.33 -17.65 -18.41
C PHE A 4 6.87 -19.03 -18.03
N ASN A 5 8.13 -19.06 -17.64
CA ASN A 5 8.73 -20.25 -17.07
C ASN A 5 8.23 -20.45 -15.65
N VAL A 6 7.73 -21.64 -15.35
CA VAL A 6 7.35 -22.06 -14.02
C VAL A 6 8.55 -22.72 -13.35
N VAL A 7 8.91 -22.25 -12.15
CA VAL A 7 10.00 -22.80 -11.37
C VAL A 7 9.45 -23.46 -10.08
N ASP A 8 10.18 -24.40 -9.53
CA ASP A 8 9.88 -24.94 -8.20
C ASP A 8 10.44 -24.04 -7.09
N MET A 9 10.26 -24.42 -5.85
CA MET A 9 10.83 -23.71 -4.69
C MET A 9 12.37 -23.73 -4.63
N ASN A 10 13.04 -24.58 -5.42
CA ASN A 10 14.49 -24.66 -5.53
C ASN A 10 15.03 -23.89 -6.74
N GLY A 11 14.17 -23.21 -7.49
CA GLY A 11 14.53 -22.44 -8.68
C GLY A 11 14.74 -23.29 -9.95
N GLN A 12 14.36 -24.56 -9.92
CA GLN A 12 14.45 -25.44 -11.09
C GLN A 12 13.24 -25.22 -12.00
N HIS A 13 13.47 -25.20 -13.31
CA HIS A 13 12.40 -25.11 -14.30
C HIS A 13 11.56 -26.42 -14.29
N VAL A 14 10.25 -26.28 -14.16
CA VAL A 14 9.30 -27.40 -14.12
C VAL A 14 8.47 -27.47 -15.41
N SER A 15 7.90 -26.33 -15.81
CA SER A 15 7.00 -26.23 -16.95
C SER A 15 6.92 -24.81 -17.49
N GLU A 16 6.15 -24.60 -18.55
CA GLU A 16 5.78 -23.28 -19.05
C GLU A 16 4.29 -23.05 -18.89
N ILE A 17 3.90 -21.82 -18.60
CA ILE A 17 2.50 -21.39 -18.55
C ILE A 17 2.29 -20.26 -19.55
N GLU A 18 1.16 -20.30 -20.25
CA GLU A 18 0.68 -19.21 -21.10
C GLU A 18 -0.36 -18.41 -20.34
N LEU A 19 -0.10 -17.11 -20.17
CA LEU A 19 -1.01 -16.20 -19.49
C LEU A 19 -1.63 -15.22 -20.49
N SER A 20 -2.85 -14.80 -20.19
CA SER A 20 -3.65 -13.91 -21.04
C SER A 20 -3.04 -12.51 -21.16
N ASP A 21 -2.91 -12.02 -22.41
CA ASP A 21 -2.47 -10.64 -22.67
C ASP A 21 -3.46 -9.59 -22.16
N ALA A 22 -4.73 -9.97 -21.95
CA ALA A 22 -5.73 -9.08 -21.38
C ALA A 22 -5.40 -8.67 -19.92
N VAL A 23 -4.60 -9.48 -19.20
CA VAL A 23 -4.21 -9.23 -17.81
C VAL A 23 -2.75 -8.87 -17.68
N PHE A 24 -1.86 -9.54 -18.41
CA PHE A 24 -0.41 -9.42 -18.27
C PHE A 24 0.30 -8.79 -19.47
N GLY A 25 -0.45 -8.35 -20.50
CA GLY A 25 0.10 -7.82 -21.74
C GLY A 25 -0.45 -6.47 -22.16
N ILE A 26 -1.16 -5.74 -21.30
CA ILE A 26 -1.70 -4.43 -21.65
C ILE A 26 -0.62 -3.34 -21.59
N THR A 27 -0.82 -2.29 -22.39
CA THR A 27 0.01 -1.07 -22.28
C THR A 27 -0.26 -0.38 -20.94
N PRO A 28 0.77 -0.18 -20.09
CA PRO A 28 0.61 0.41 -18.78
C PRO A 28 0.06 1.85 -18.82
N ASN A 29 -0.94 2.15 -17.99
CA ASN A 29 -1.49 3.50 -17.83
C ASN A 29 -0.98 4.13 -16.53
N GLU A 30 0.11 4.89 -16.62
CA GLU A 30 0.77 5.54 -15.47
C GLU A 30 -0.16 6.45 -14.67
N LYS A 31 -1.08 7.17 -15.34
CA LYS A 31 -2.03 8.07 -14.67
C LYS A 31 -3.01 7.31 -13.78
N ALA A 32 -3.51 6.18 -14.26
CA ALA A 32 -4.40 5.32 -13.48
C ALA A 32 -3.67 4.72 -12.26
N VAL A 33 -2.43 4.27 -12.46
CA VAL A 33 -1.57 3.75 -11.40
C VAL A 33 -1.32 4.82 -10.34
N HIS A 34 -0.92 6.03 -10.73
CA HIS A 34 -0.68 7.14 -9.81
C HIS A 34 -1.93 7.47 -8.98
N ILE A 35 -3.11 7.59 -9.61
CA ILE A 35 -4.37 7.87 -8.90
C ILE A 35 -4.69 6.76 -7.89
N ALA A 36 -4.48 5.49 -8.24
CA ALA A 36 -4.73 4.36 -7.35
C ALA A 36 -3.78 4.36 -6.15
N VAL A 37 -2.49 4.64 -6.36
CA VAL A 37 -1.47 4.74 -5.30
C VAL A 37 -1.76 5.89 -4.34
N VAL A 38 -2.07 7.09 -4.85
CA VAL A 38 -2.40 8.25 -4.02
C VAL A 38 -3.66 7.98 -3.19
N ASN A 39 -4.68 7.36 -3.80
CA ASN A 39 -5.90 6.96 -3.09
C ASN A 39 -5.60 5.95 -1.97
N PHE A 40 -4.81 4.92 -2.25
CA PHE A 40 -4.43 3.90 -1.26
C PHE A 40 -3.71 4.53 -0.06
N LEU A 41 -2.72 5.38 -0.32
CA LEU A 41 -1.96 6.08 0.74
C LEU A 41 -2.82 7.08 1.52
N ALA A 42 -3.72 7.80 0.85
CA ALA A 42 -4.64 8.72 1.51
C ALA A 42 -5.61 7.98 2.45
N ASN A 43 -6.13 6.83 2.01
CA ASN A 43 -7.07 6.03 2.80
C ASN A 43 -6.42 5.36 4.02
N GLN A 44 -5.08 5.24 4.06
CA GLN A 44 -4.35 4.75 5.24
C GLN A 44 -4.11 5.83 6.31
N ARG A 45 -4.31 7.12 5.97
CA ARG A 45 -4.08 8.21 6.93
C ARG A 45 -5.18 8.24 7.98
N GLN A 46 -4.80 8.18 9.25
CA GLN A 46 -5.73 8.23 10.38
C GLN A 46 -6.41 9.59 10.56
N GLY A 47 -5.72 10.68 10.25
CA GLY A 47 -6.27 12.02 10.26
C GLY A 47 -6.59 12.60 11.65
N THR A 48 -5.92 12.14 12.70
CA THR A 48 -6.16 12.53 14.11
C THR A 48 -5.42 13.78 14.56
N GLN A 49 -4.70 14.46 13.66
CA GLN A 49 -4.02 15.71 13.99
C GLN A 49 -5.03 16.75 14.49
N ASN A 50 -4.69 17.43 15.60
CA ASN A 50 -5.55 18.46 16.18
C ASN A 50 -4.71 19.57 16.83
N THR A 51 -5.20 20.78 16.71
CA THR A 51 -4.68 21.94 17.44
C THR A 51 -5.82 22.66 18.14
N LYS A 52 -5.55 23.25 19.30
CA LYS A 52 -6.56 23.98 20.04
C LYS A 52 -6.76 25.36 19.43
N ILE A 53 -7.98 25.66 19.02
CA ILE A 53 -8.40 26.99 18.61
C ILE A 53 -8.66 27.86 19.85
N ARG A 54 -8.83 29.16 19.66
CA ARG A 54 -9.06 30.14 20.72
C ARG A 54 -10.17 29.74 21.71
N MET A 55 -11.21 29.04 21.25
CA MET A 55 -12.33 28.60 22.10
C MET A 55 -11.98 27.39 22.96
N GLU A 56 -11.05 26.56 22.51
CA GLU A 56 -10.67 25.31 23.18
C GLU A 56 -9.52 25.46 24.19
N VAL A 57 -8.80 26.58 24.11
CA VAL A 57 -7.71 26.86 25.07
C VAL A 57 -8.31 27.27 26.41
N SER A 58 -7.80 26.71 27.50
CA SER A 58 -8.22 27.06 28.87
C SER A 58 -7.82 28.47 29.23
N GLY A 59 -8.63 29.20 30.06
CA GLY A 59 -8.37 30.57 30.48
C GLY A 59 -9.15 31.62 29.63
N GLY A 60 -8.81 32.90 29.70
CA GLY A 60 -9.51 34.00 29.02
C GLY A 60 -10.81 34.38 29.72
N GLY A 61 -11.87 34.66 29.06
CA GLY A 61 -13.16 35.06 29.66
C GLY A 61 -13.20 36.53 30.10
N LYS A 62 -12.21 36.99 30.82
CA LYS A 62 -12.08 38.42 31.22
C LYS A 62 -11.27 39.20 30.16
N LYS A 63 -11.77 40.37 29.81
CA LYS A 63 -11.02 41.33 28.96
C LYS A 63 -9.75 41.80 29.70
N PRO A 64 -8.55 41.74 29.09
CA PRO A 64 -7.29 42.08 29.77
C PRO A 64 -7.27 43.49 30.37
N TRP A 65 -7.81 44.49 29.65
CA TRP A 65 -7.93 45.89 30.08
C TRP A 65 -9.08 46.59 29.39
N ARG A 66 -9.46 47.79 29.88
CA ARG A 66 -10.53 48.59 29.31
C ARG A 66 -10.21 49.03 27.87
N GLN A 67 -11.24 49.37 27.11
CA GLN A 67 -11.19 49.63 25.65
C GLN A 67 -10.31 50.88 25.31
N LYS A 68 -10.28 51.88 26.17
CA LYS A 68 -9.58 53.15 25.96
C LYS A 68 -8.90 53.59 27.30
N GLY A 69 -7.93 54.51 27.22
CA GLY A 69 -7.30 55.15 28.39
C GLY A 69 -6.25 54.28 29.09
N THR A 70 -5.62 53.29 28.43
CA THR A 70 -4.56 52.46 29.00
C THR A 70 -3.22 52.58 28.29
N GLY A 71 -3.15 53.29 27.16
CA GLY A 71 -1.94 53.39 26.32
C GLY A 71 -1.58 52.07 25.58
N HIS A 72 -2.31 50.95 25.86
CA HIS A 72 -2.07 49.66 25.25
C HIS A 72 -2.95 49.41 24.01
N ALA A 73 -2.50 48.52 23.13
CA ALA A 73 -3.30 48.05 22.01
C ALA A 73 -4.59 47.39 22.50
N ARG A 74 -5.69 47.55 21.77
CA ARG A 74 -6.99 46.98 22.13
C ARG A 74 -6.96 45.47 22.07
N GLN A 75 -7.29 44.81 23.17
CA GLN A 75 -7.31 43.36 23.28
C GLN A 75 -8.64 42.89 23.89
N GLY A 76 -9.19 41.80 23.33
CA GLY A 76 -10.44 41.18 23.79
C GLY A 76 -10.25 39.94 24.64
N SER A 77 -9.14 39.24 24.47
CA SER A 77 -8.85 37.99 25.17
C SER A 77 -7.37 37.66 25.12
N ILE A 78 -6.87 37.08 26.19
CA ILE A 78 -5.48 36.56 26.28
C ILE A 78 -5.29 35.25 25.48
N ARG A 79 -6.37 34.62 25.03
CA ARG A 79 -6.34 33.39 24.21
C ARG A 79 -6.28 33.67 22.70
N ALA A 80 -6.27 34.94 22.30
CA ALA A 80 -6.19 35.27 20.88
C ALA A 80 -4.88 34.74 20.27
N PRO A 81 -4.84 34.40 18.95
CA PRO A 81 -3.68 33.77 18.32
C PRO A 81 -2.37 34.56 18.42
N GLN A 82 -2.44 35.89 18.56
CA GLN A 82 -1.27 36.78 18.72
C GLN A 82 -0.66 36.71 20.13
N TRP A 83 -1.33 36.11 21.10
CA TRP A 83 -0.83 35.96 22.45
C TRP A 83 -0.03 34.70 22.64
N THR A 84 1.04 34.77 23.41
CA THR A 84 1.75 33.56 23.88
C THR A 84 0.77 32.64 24.60
N HIS A 85 0.79 31.36 24.30
CA HIS A 85 -0.18 30.37 24.77
C HIS A 85 -1.64 30.58 24.32
N GLY A 86 -1.88 31.46 23.37
CA GLY A 86 -3.19 31.60 22.71
C GLY A 86 -3.51 30.43 21.77
N GLY A 87 -4.73 30.40 21.23
CA GLY A 87 -5.15 29.38 20.28
C GLY A 87 -4.55 29.55 18.91
N VAL A 88 -4.46 28.47 18.15
CA VAL A 88 -4.03 28.49 16.75
C VAL A 88 -5.19 28.92 15.86
N ALA A 89 -4.98 29.91 14.96
CA ALA A 89 -6.05 30.44 14.13
C ALA A 89 -6.46 29.46 13.02
N LEU A 90 -5.51 28.91 12.26
CA LEU A 90 -5.71 28.03 11.09
C LEU A 90 -4.93 26.72 11.26
N GLY A 91 -5.08 26.10 12.41
CA GLY A 91 -4.41 24.84 12.70
C GLY A 91 -5.15 23.61 12.14
N PRO A 92 -4.45 22.48 12.03
CA PRO A 92 -5.05 21.26 11.57
C PRO A 92 -6.14 20.77 12.55
N LYS A 93 -7.24 20.30 11.99
CA LYS A 93 -8.33 19.64 12.73
C LYS A 93 -8.46 18.20 12.27
N PRO A 94 -8.99 17.29 13.13
CA PRO A 94 -9.28 15.92 12.73
C PRO A 94 -10.17 15.89 11.49
N ARG A 95 -9.75 15.14 10.48
CA ARG A 95 -10.54 14.94 9.25
C ARG A 95 -10.27 13.57 8.66
N SER A 96 -11.24 13.04 7.94
CA SER A 96 -11.04 11.87 7.10
C SER A 96 -10.32 12.26 5.80
N TYR A 97 -9.35 11.44 5.41
CA TYR A 97 -8.68 11.53 4.10
C TYR A 97 -9.20 10.45 3.14
N ASN A 98 -10.19 9.67 3.59
CA ASN A 98 -10.74 8.58 2.81
C ASN A 98 -11.60 9.12 1.66
N TYR A 99 -11.32 8.65 0.44
CA TYR A 99 -12.13 8.92 -0.74
C TYR A 99 -12.15 7.71 -1.66
N HIS A 100 -13.20 7.60 -2.46
CA HIS A 100 -13.41 6.51 -3.39
C HIS A 100 -13.02 6.92 -4.82
N ILE A 101 -12.41 5.98 -5.56
CA ILE A 101 -12.19 6.10 -7.00
C ILE A 101 -12.99 5.01 -7.73
N ASN A 102 -13.29 5.25 -8.99
CA ASN A 102 -14.08 4.34 -9.81
C ASN A 102 -13.42 2.96 -9.92
N ASN A 103 -14.20 1.88 -9.83
CA ASN A 103 -13.69 0.52 -9.88
C ASN A 103 -12.99 0.20 -11.20
N LYS A 104 -13.46 0.76 -12.34
CA LYS A 104 -12.78 0.63 -13.64
C LYS A 104 -11.35 1.18 -13.60
N VAL A 105 -11.13 2.30 -12.89
CA VAL A 105 -9.79 2.89 -12.74
C VAL A 105 -8.91 2.03 -11.87
N LYS A 106 -9.44 1.47 -10.76
CA LYS A 106 -8.69 0.53 -9.89
C LYS A 106 -8.26 -0.71 -10.66
N ARG A 107 -9.18 -1.29 -11.44
CA ARG A 107 -8.90 -2.47 -12.26
C ARG A 107 -7.83 -2.16 -13.31
N LEU A 108 -7.97 -1.07 -14.06
CA LEU A 108 -6.99 -0.64 -15.05
C LEU A 108 -5.60 -0.41 -14.42
N ALA A 109 -5.54 0.20 -13.23
CA ALA A 109 -4.30 0.41 -12.52
C ALA A 109 -3.62 -0.90 -12.12
N LEU A 110 -4.39 -1.88 -11.61
CA LEU A 110 -3.85 -3.19 -11.23
C LEU A 110 -3.33 -3.95 -12.47
N LEU A 111 -4.11 -4.01 -13.55
CA LEU A 111 -3.70 -4.63 -14.82
C LEU A 111 -2.43 -3.98 -15.36
N SER A 112 -2.34 -2.64 -15.30
CA SER A 112 -1.15 -1.88 -15.76
C SER A 112 0.11 -2.27 -15.01
N VAL A 113 0.03 -2.41 -13.68
CA VAL A 113 1.20 -2.76 -12.86
C VAL A 113 1.59 -4.24 -13.03
N LEU A 114 0.62 -5.14 -13.17
CA LEU A 114 0.90 -6.56 -13.45
C LEU A 114 1.59 -6.73 -14.80
N SER A 115 1.11 -6.04 -15.84
CA SER A 115 1.71 -6.06 -17.18
C SER A 115 3.11 -5.45 -17.19
N ASP A 116 3.35 -4.37 -16.43
CA ASP A 116 4.67 -3.77 -16.27
C ASP A 116 5.68 -4.74 -15.62
N LYS A 117 5.26 -5.43 -14.53
CA LYS A 117 6.09 -6.46 -13.88
C LYS A 117 6.41 -7.63 -14.81
N ALA A 118 5.42 -8.05 -15.60
CA ALA A 118 5.59 -9.11 -16.59
C ALA A 118 6.59 -8.70 -17.70
N ALA A 119 6.41 -7.51 -18.29
CA ALA A 119 7.25 -7.00 -19.39
C ALA A 119 8.71 -6.77 -18.95
N ASN A 120 8.93 -6.30 -17.72
CA ASN A 120 10.28 -6.02 -17.18
C ASN A 120 10.99 -7.27 -16.62
N GLY A 121 10.39 -8.47 -16.70
CA GLY A 121 10.97 -9.70 -16.14
C GLY A 121 11.04 -9.72 -14.61
N ASN A 122 10.25 -8.87 -13.95
CA ASN A 122 10.15 -8.78 -12.50
C ASN A 122 9.02 -9.64 -11.93
N MET A 123 8.44 -10.51 -12.76
CA MET A 123 7.44 -11.51 -12.35
C MET A 123 8.05 -12.91 -12.49
N VAL A 124 7.94 -13.71 -11.43
CA VAL A 124 8.36 -15.10 -11.40
C VAL A 124 7.18 -15.97 -11.03
N VAL A 125 6.92 -17.00 -11.82
CA VAL A 125 5.86 -17.95 -11.55
C VAL A 125 6.45 -19.19 -10.88
N VAL A 126 5.92 -19.53 -9.70
CA VAL A 126 6.33 -20.72 -8.92
C VAL A 126 5.18 -21.74 -8.98
N ASP A 127 5.51 -23.01 -9.10
CA ASP A 127 4.51 -24.05 -9.15
C ASP A 127 3.59 -24.02 -7.93
N LYS A 128 4.16 -24.16 -6.74
CA LYS A 128 3.42 -24.17 -5.48
C LYS A 128 4.26 -23.69 -4.31
N PHE A 129 3.62 -22.90 -3.42
CA PHE A 129 4.22 -22.58 -2.12
C PHE A 129 3.80 -23.64 -1.11
N ALA A 130 4.71 -24.51 -0.73
CA ALA A 130 4.45 -25.56 0.27
C ALA A 130 5.42 -25.42 1.46
N CYS A 131 4.85 -25.32 2.66
CA CYS A 131 5.61 -25.37 3.91
C CYS A 131 4.96 -26.39 4.84
N ASP A 132 5.66 -27.50 5.10
CA ASP A 132 5.18 -28.53 6.03
C ASP A 132 5.27 -28.06 7.48
N GLU A 133 6.27 -27.24 7.79
CA GLU A 133 6.57 -26.71 9.12
C GLU A 133 6.69 -25.18 9.11
N TYR A 134 6.57 -24.57 10.29
CA TYR A 134 6.81 -23.14 10.50
C TYR A 134 8.32 -22.84 10.54
N LYS A 135 8.95 -22.70 9.37
CA LYS A 135 10.39 -22.43 9.25
C LYS A 135 10.67 -21.27 8.28
N THR A 136 11.27 -20.21 8.77
CA THR A 136 11.71 -19.07 7.96
C THR A 136 12.82 -19.44 6.98
N LYS A 137 13.71 -20.37 7.38
CA LYS A 137 14.86 -20.82 6.56
C LYS A 137 14.41 -21.39 5.21
N THR A 138 13.32 -22.14 5.16
CA THR A 138 12.77 -22.71 3.92
C THR A 138 12.39 -21.59 2.92
N VAL A 139 11.71 -20.55 3.41
CA VAL A 139 11.31 -19.40 2.56
C VAL A 139 12.55 -18.61 2.12
N VAL A 140 13.53 -18.40 2.99
CA VAL A 140 14.78 -17.71 2.63
C VAL A 140 15.54 -18.49 1.54
N THR A 141 15.62 -19.81 1.66
CA THR A 141 16.27 -20.66 0.64
C THR A 141 15.55 -20.54 -0.70
N MET A 142 14.22 -20.60 -0.71
CA MET A 142 13.40 -20.38 -1.91
C MET A 142 13.66 -19.01 -2.54
N LEU A 143 13.63 -17.94 -1.74
CA LEU A 143 13.86 -16.58 -2.24
C LEU A 143 15.23 -16.43 -2.92
N ASN A 144 16.26 -17.02 -2.32
CA ASN A 144 17.61 -17.01 -2.89
C ASN A 144 17.66 -17.82 -4.20
N ALA A 145 17.02 -18.98 -4.26
CA ALA A 145 16.97 -19.83 -5.45
C ALA A 145 16.24 -19.17 -6.64
N VAL A 146 15.14 -18.47 -6.35
CA VAL A 146 14.34 -17.74 -7.35
C VAL A 146 14.95 -16.40 -7.74
N GLY A 147 16.05 -15.99 -7.09
CA GLY A 147 16.72 -14.72 -7.35
C GLY A 147 15.87 -13.51 -6.92
N ALA A 148 15.27 -13.57 -5.75
CA ALA A 148 14.43 -12.51 -5.20
C ALA A 148 15.17 -11.16 -5.03
N GLY A 149 14.44 -10.04 -5.12
CA GLY A 149 14.95 -8.69 -4.87
C GLY A 149 14.98 -8.34 -3.37
N LYS A 150 15.18 -7.06 -3.06
CA LYS A 150 15.11 -6.57 -1.68
C LYS A 150 13.68 -6.59 -1.13
N LYS A 151 12.72 -6.23 -1.97
CA LYS A 151 11.29 -6.24 -1.64
C LYS A 151 10.57 -7.24 -2.54
N ASN A 152 9.91 -8.21 -1.95
CA ASN A 152 9.23 -9.27 -2.68
C ASN A 152 7.78 -9.37 -2.25
N LEU A 153 6.88 -9.50 -3.21
CA LEU A 153 5.48 -9.79 -2.98
C LEU A 153 5.22 -11.26 -3.38
N LEU A 154 4.85 -12.07 -2.40
CA LEU A 154 4.47 -13.47 -2.59
C LEU A 154 2.96 -13.56 -2.70
N VAL A 155 2.47 -14.09 -3.81
CA VAL A 155 1.02 -14.22 -4.07
C VAL A 155 0.65 -15.68 -4.20
N ASN A 156 -0.19 -16.16 -3.29
CA ASN A 156 -0.77 -17.50 -3.36
C ASN A 156 -2.25 -17.44 -3.77
N GLU A 157 -2.83 -18.54 -4.18
CA GLU A 157 -4.27 -18.60 -4.46
C GLU A 157 -5.09 -18.38 -3.19
N THR A 158 -4.76 -19.11 -2.15
CA THR A 158 -5.43 -19.09 -0.83
C THR A 158 -4.44 -18.79 0.28
N VAL A 159 -4.96 -18.47 1.47
CA VAL A 159 -4.13 -18.21 2.65
C VAL A 159 -3.64 -19.51 3.25
N ASP A 160 -2.35 -19.80 3.11
CA ASP A 160 -1.68 -20.86 3.88
C ASP A 160 -1.04 -20.27 5.13
N ALA A 161 -1.58 -20.64 6.29
CA ALA A 161 -1.12 -20.12 7.59
C ALA A 161 0.35 -20.49 7.90
N LYS A 162 0.82 -21.68 7.46
CA LYS A 162 2.20 -22.10 7.68
C LYS A 162 3.17 -21.26 6.85
N PHE A 163 2.86 -21.07 5.56
CA PHE A 163 3.65 -20.26 4.65
C PHE A 163 3.68 -18.79 5.08
N VAL A 164 2.52 -18.20 5.38
CA VAL A 164 2.40 -16.80 5.80
C VAL A 164 3.21 -16.51 7.07
N LYS A 165 3.12 -17.38 8.09
CA LYS A 165 3.92 -17.22 9.32
C LYS A 165 5.42 -17.44 9.08
N SER A 166 5.79 -18.36 8.21
CA SER A 166 7.20 -18.60 7.85
C SER A 166 7.82 -17.43 7.09
N ALA A 167 7.04 -16.73 6.24
CA ALA A 167 7.49 -15.58 5.47
C ALA A 167 7.42 -14.25 6.24
N GLY A 168 6.48 -14.11 7.17
CA GLY A 168 6.12 -12.84 7.79
C GLY A 168 7.22 -12.16 8.61
N ASN A 169 8.24 -12.89 9.07
CA ASN A 169 9.38 -12.33 9.82
C ASN A 169 10.58 -11.95 8.93
N ILE A 170 10.48 -12.17 7.61
CA ILE A 170 11.57 -11.85 6.68
C ILE A 170 11.43 -10.40 6.24
N ALA A 171 12.47 -9.59 6.46
CA ALA A 171 12.47 -8.19 6.05
C ALA A 171 12.30 -8.06 4.52
N GLY A 172 11.43 -7.16 4.09
CA GLY A 172 11.17 -6.91 2.66
C GLY A 172 10.27 -7.94 1.98
N VAL A 173 9.74 -8.92 2.70
CA VAL A 173 8.80 -9.90 2.15
C VAL A 173 7.38 -9.60 2.63
N LYS A 174 6.45 -9.51 1.68
CA LYS A 174 5.01 -9.42 1.96
C LYS A 174 4.30 -10.59 1.31
N THR A 175 3.40 -11.21 2.04
CA THR A 175 2.55 -12.30 1.53
C THR A 175 1.13 -11.79 1.34
N THR A 176 0.50 -12.22 0.27
CA THR A 176 -0.92 -11.93 -0.02
C THR A 176 -1.54 -13.10 -0.78
N PHE A 177 -2.86 -13.08 -0.96
CA PHE A 177 -3.57 -14.05 -1.80
C PHE A 177 -4.20 -13.34 -3.01
N ALA A 178 -4.49 -14.09 -4.06
CA ALA A 178 -4.94 -13.57 -5.34
C ALA A 178 -6.12 -12.58 -5.24
N GLY A 179 -7.10 -12.85 -4.37
CA GLY A 179 -8.25 -11.97 -4.16
C GLY A 179 -7.95 -10.66 -3.41
N SER A 180 -6.75 -10.50 -2.80
CA SER A 180 -6.36 -9.33 -1.99
C SER A 180 -5.18 -8.55 -2.59
N VAL A 181 -4.76 -8.89 -3.79
CA VAL A 181 -3.69 -8.16 -4.50
C VAL A 181 -4.13 -6.73 -4.76
N ASN A 182 -3.27 -5.77 -4.43
CA ASN A 182 -3.52 -4.35 -4.69
C ASN A 182 -2.37 -3.70 -5.47
N THR A 183 -2.69 -2.63 -6.18
CA THR A 183 -1.76 -1.91 -7.05
C THR A 183 -0.51 -1.40 -6.31
N TYR A 184 -0.68 -0.93 -5.07
CA TYR A 184 0.44 -0.38 -4.28
C TYR A 184 1.46 -1.44 -3.91
N ASP A 185 1.02 -2.62 -3.46
CA ASP A 185 1.91 -3.71 -3.04
C ASP A 185 2.69 -4.28 -4.23
N VAL A 186 2.03 -4.48 -5.38
CA VAL A 186 2.69 -4.94 -6.60
C VAL A 186 3.70 -3.92 -7.11
N LEU A 187 3.38 -2.64 -7.10
CA LEU A 187 4.29 -1.57 -7.54
C LEU A 187 5.51 -1.45 -6.61
N ASN A 188 5.29 -1.50 -5.29
CA ASN A 188 6.34 -1.33 -4.28
C ASN A 188 7.30 -2.53 -4.18
N ALA A 189 6.90 -3.71 -4.64
CA ALA A 189 7.75 -4.88 -4.70
C ALA A 189 8.75 -4.77 -5.86
N ASP A 190 10.00 -5.16 -5.64
CA ASP A 190 10.99 -5.30 -6.72
C ASP A 190 10.62 -6.50 -7.59
N LYS A 191 10.30 -7.64 -6.96
CA LYS A 191 9.82 -8.85 -7.64
C LYS A 191 8.47 -9.32 -7.13
N LEU A 192 7.64 -9.71 -8.09
CA LEU A 192 6.36 -10.39 -7.88
C LEU A 192 6.58 -11.90 -8.07
N ILE A 193 6.40 -12.67 -7.00
CA ILE A 193 6.50 -14.13 -7.04
C ILE A 193 5.11 -14.70 -6.83
N ILE A 194 4.57 -15.37 -7.83
CA ILE A 194 3.18 -15.80 -7.87
C ILE A 194 3.08 -17.32 -8.08
N SER A 195 2.18 -18.00 -7.40
CA SER A 195 1.90 -19.41 -7.70
C SER A 195 1.08 -19.56 -8.99
N VAL A 196 1.22 -20.69 -9.67
CA VAL A 196 0.46 -21.01 -10.90
C VAL A 196 -1.04 -20.85 -10.66
N ASP A 197 -1.55 -21.39 -9.55
CA ASP A 197 -2.98 -21.31 -9.22
C ASP A 197 -3.43 -19.88 -8.94
N ALA A 198 -2.58 -19.07 -8.32
CA ALA A 198 -2.86 -17.64 -8.09
C ALA A 198 -2.86 -16.84 -9.40
N ALA A 199 -1.98 -17.16 -10.34
CA ALA A 199 -1.95 -16.50 -11.65
C ALA A 199 -3.25 -16.78 -12.44
N LYS A 200 -3.68 -18.04 -12.49
CA LYS A 200 -4.97 -18.43 -13.10
C LYS A 200 -6.16 -17.74 -12.42
N LYS A 201 -6.13 -17.65 -11.08
CA LYS A 201 -7.18 -16.96 -10.31
C LYS A 201 -7.24 -15.47 -10.62
N LEU A 202 -6.11 -14.83 -10.80
CA LEU A 202 -6.07 -13.42 -11.23
C LEU A 202 -6.62 -13.25 -12.65
N GLU A 203 -6.38 -14.18 -13.56
CA GLU A 203 -6.98 -14.15 -14.90
C GLU A 203 -8.50 -14.28 -14.84
N GLU A 204 -9.02 -15.20 -14.02
CA GLU A 204 -10.46 -15.38 -13.84
C GLU A 204 -11.16 -14.11 -13.30
N VAL A 205 -10.54 -13.45 -12.33
CA VAL A 205 -11.13 -12.27 -11.65
C VAL A 205 -10.95 -11.00 -12.47
N LEU A 206 -9.83 -10.85 -13.17
CA LEU A 206 -9.46 -9.65 -13.92
C LEU A 206 -9.65 -9.75 -15.44
N GLY A 207 -9.81 -10.93 -15.98
CA GLY A 207 -10.12 -11.18 -17.41
C GLY A 207 -11.60 -11.09 -17.69
#